data_da54ab13bc4523357ffa96b1e6aa8ec2
#
_entry.id   da54ab13bc4523357ffa96b1e6aa8ec2
#
_cell.length_a   1.000
_cell.length_b   1.000
_cell.length_c   1.000
_cell.angle_alpha   90.00
_cell.angle_beta   90.00
_cell.angle_gamma   90.00
#
_symmetry.space_group_name_H-M   'P 1'
#
loop_
_entity.id
_entity.type
_entity.pdbx_description
1 polymer ?
#
loop_
_entity_poly.entity_id
_entity_poly.type
_entity_poly.pdbx_seq_one_letter_code
_entity_poly.pdbx_strand_id
1 'polypeptide(L)'
;KVYYSGIYATKTDNGNQLNWKLVGHLPEPLAYGVTVTCDNSMIVVGGMNNDGSYGKVYRVTLVDGKAEVSTLPSMPCSVDNMAGALVGKHLYIAGGAMDGKASNRVLRLDLDNISAGWKDIKSFPGMVRVQPVAGSMGDNRFCLFGGFAPAANGEEAKLSMDGCVYDETTDEWELVEGPKDDQGEPLFVGGGTGINLTKDQLLVMGGVNKDVFLSAVNHPQPDYLSHPIEWYRFNPYTLYYNKDGWKVLYKSSETARAGASLAQTDNGLYVIGGELKPRVRSNKIVKYPKR
;
A
#
# COMPACT_ATOMS: atom_id res chain seq x y z
N LYS A 1 -18.94 9.17 1.88
CA LYS A 1 -18.11 8.05 2.38
C LYS A 1 -18.22 7.98 3.89
N VAL A 2 -18.09 6.77 4.46
CA VAL A 2 -18.01 6.55 5.92
C VAL A 2 -16.60 6.08 6.24
N TYR A 3 -16.00 6.68 7.26
CA TYR A 3 -14.66 6.33 7.74
C TYR A 3 -14.78 5.79 9.16
N TYR A 4 -13.89 4.89 9.55
CA TYR A 4 -13.93 4.19 10.82
C TYR A 4 -12.61 4.37 11.57
N SER A 5 -12.68 4.40 12.90
CA SER A 5 -11.52 4.46 13.80
C SER A 5 -11.26 3.15 14.54
N GLY A 6 -12.16 2.18 14.44
CA GLY A 6 -12.10 0.93 15.19
C GLY A 6 -10.86 0.09 14.85
N ILE A 7 -10.17 -0.39 15.87
CA ILE A 7 -9.04 -1.32 15.79
C ILE A 7 -9.56 -2.68 16.18
N TYR A 8 -9.43 -3.65 15.28
CA TYR A 8 -9.88 -5.02 15.49
C TYR A 8 -8.69 -5.97 15.51
N ALA A 9 -8.75 -6.97 16.39
CA ALA A 9 -7.76 -8.02 16.48
C ALA A 9 -8.41 -9.40 16.47
N THR A 10 -7.69 -10.38 15.95
CA THR A 10 -8.06 -11.80 16.00
C THR A 10 -6.81 -12.66 16.19
N LYS A 11 -6.98 -13.85 16.76
CA LYS A 11 -5.93 -14.87 16.78
C LYS A 11 -6.02 -15.72 15.54
N THR A 12 -4.90 -16.22 15.05
CA THR A 12 -4.79 -17.08 13.86
C THR A 12 -4.46 -18.52 14.18
N ASP A 13 -4.39 -18.89 15.46
CA ASP A 13 -4.07 -20.22 15.99
C ASP A 13 -5.27 -21.18 16.08
N ASN A 14 -6.51 -20.68 15.90
CA ASN A 14 -7.74 -21.45 16.00
C ASN A 14 -8.20 -22.06 14.65
N GLY A 15 -7.30 -22.70 13.91
CA GLY A 15 -7.63 -23.29 12.60
C GLY A 15 -8.00 -22.20 11.56
N ASN A 16 -9.17 -22.35 10.92
CA ASN A 16 -9.64 -21.39 9.91
C ASN A 16 -10.66 -20.37 10.43
N GLN A 17 -10.97 -20.41 11.73
CA GLN A 17 -11.97 -19.51 12.31
C GLN A 17 -11.29 -18.26 12.88
N LEU A 18 -11.62 -17.10 12.31
CA LEU A 18 -11.17 -15.80 12.77
C LEU A 18 -12.28 -15.13 13.59
N ASN A 19 -12.01 -14.92 14.87
CA ASN A 19 -12.94 -14.27 15.80
C ASN A 19 -12.47 -12.84 16.08
N TRP A 20 -12.88 -11.91 15.23
CA TRP A 20 -12.50 -10.51 15.34
C TRP A 20 -13.14 -9.85 16.55
N LYS A 21 -12.34 -9.13 17.32
CA LYS A 21 -12.78 -8.33 18.47
C LYS A 21 -12.36 -6.89 18.27
N LEU A 22 -13.26 -5.96 18.59
CA LEU A 22 -12.90 -4.56 18.73
C LEU A 22 -12.03 -4.41 19.98
N VAL A 23 -10.79 -3.95 19.80
CA VAL A 23 -9.79 -3.83 20.88
C VAL A 23 -9.44 -2.38 21.22
N GLY A 24 -9.84 -1.43 20.40
CA GLY A 24 -9.62 0.00 20.62
C GLY A 24 -10.03 0.85 19.44
N HIS A 25 -9.63 2.11 19.49
CA HIS A 25 -9.90 3.09 18.43
C HIS A 25 -8.66 3.94 18.17
N LEU A 26 -8.46 4.34 16.91
CA LEU A 26 -7.62 5.49 16.59
C LEU A 26 -8.31 6.77 17.09
N PRO A 27 -7.56 7.83 17.36
CA PRO A 27 -8.15 9.12 17.77
C PRO A 27 -9.13 9.70 16.74
N GLU A 28 -8.92 9.45 15.47
CA GLU A 28 -9.82 9.81 14.37
C GLU A 28 -10.04 8.66 13.39
N PRO A 29 -11.18 8.63 12.68
CA PRO A 29 -11.39 7.69 11.57
C PRO A 29 -10.46 8.04 10.41
N LEU A 30 -9.77 7.04 9.85
CA LEU A 30 -8.81 7.20 8.75
C LEU A 30 -8.97 6.14 7.68
N ALA A 31 -8.67 6.51 6.44
CA ALA A 31 -8.45 5.60 5.31
C ALA A 31 -7.35 6.14 4.39
N TYR A 32 -6.88 5.34 3.45
CA TYR A 32 -5.87 5.72 2.44
C TYR A 32 -4.51 6.15 3.04
N GLY A 33 -4.23 5.72 4.26
CA GLY A 33 -2.91 5.82 4.90
C GLY A 33 -2.06 4.59 4.67
N VAL A 34 -0.86 4.61 5.22
CA VAL A 34 0.06 3.46 5.25
C VAL A 34 0.06 2.81 6.64
N THR A 35 0.13 1.50 6.66
CA THR A 35 0.33 0.74 7.89
C THR A 35 1.53 -0.19 7.71
N VAL A 36 2.46 -0.16 8.65
CA VAL A 36 3.61 -1.07 8.72
C VAL A 36 3.67 -1.77 10.06
N THR A 37 4.15 -3.02 10.06
CA THR A 37 4.45 -3.76 11.29
C THR A 37 5.88 -3.46 11.71
N CYS A 38 6.07 -3.11 12.99
CA CYS A 38 7.37 -2.85 13.60
C CYS A 38 7.40 -3.50 14.98
N ASP A 39 8.25 -4.49 15.16
CA ASP A 39 8.32 -5.34 16.36
C ASP A 39 6.92 -5.90 16.72
N ASN A 40 6.44 -5.66 17.94
CA ASN A 40 5.10 -6.08 18.40
C ASN A 40 4.04 -5.00 18.23
N SER A 41 4.26 -4.02 17.35
CA SER A 41 3.36 -2.90 17.13
C SER A 41 3.09 -2.66 15.64
N MET A 42 2.06 -1.91 15.38
CA MET A 42 1.69 -1.41 14.07
C MET A 42 1.86 0.11 14.06
N ILE A 43 2.48 0.66 13.04
CA ILE A 43 2.57 2.11 12.83
C ILE A 43 1.61 2.49 11.73
N VAL A 44 0.69 3.42 12.03
CA VAL A 44 -0.30 3.99 11.12
C VAL A 44 0.14 5.39 10.75
N VAL A 45 0.25 5.68 9.47
CA VAL A 45 0.83 6.92 8.94
C VAL A 45 -0.15 7.62 8.02
N GLY A 46 -0.46 8.88 8.30
CA GLY A 46 -1.27 9.74 7.45
C GLY A 46 -2.65 9.19 7.14
N GLY A 47 -3.10 9.38 5.92
CA GLY A 47 -4.45 9.04 5.48
C GLY A 47 -5.39 10.23 5.54
N MET A 48 -6.66 9.98 5.24
CA MET A 48 -7.68 11.01 5.16
C MET A 48 -9.03 10.55 5.71
N ASN A 49 -9.90 11.51 5.98
CA ASN A 49 -11.33 11.32 6.22
C ASN A 49 -12.15 12.43 5.56
N ASN A 50 -13.39 12.69 6.04
CA ASN A 50 -14.23 13.74 5.49
C ASN A 50 -13.71 15.16 5.77
N ASP A 51 -12.87 15.34 6.79
CA ASP A 51 -12.31 16.63 7.19
C ASP A 51 -11.04 16.99 6.42
N GLY A 52 -10.44 16.00 5.71
CA GLY A 52 -9.24 16.18 4.90
C GLY A 52 -8.18 15.11 5.14
N SER A 53 -6.97 15.42 4.66
CA SER A 53 -5.80 14.55 4.82
C SER A 53 -5.00 14.93 6.07
N TYR A 54 -4.28 13.95 6.64
CA TYR A 54 -3.55 14.08 7.89
C TYR A 54 -2.06 13.78 7.72
N GLY A 55 -1.24 14.45 8.52
CA GLY A 55 0.18 14.12 8.70
C GLY A 55 0.46 13.36 9.99
N LYS A 56 -0.58 12.92 10.70
CA LYS A 56 -0.46 12.24 12.00
C LYS A 56 0.09 10.83 11.85
N VAL A 57 0.80 10.40 12.88
CA VAL A 57 1.43 9.07 12.94
C VAL A 57 1.16 8.46 14.30
N TYR A 58 0.63 7.23 14.30
CA TYR A 58 0.29 6.50 15.51
C TYR A 58 1.03 5.18 15.59
N ARG A 59 1.48 4.84 16.79
CA ARG A 59 1.89 3.48 17.13
C ARG A 59 0.75 2.80 17.88
N VAL A 60 0.36 1.63 17.42
CA VAL A 60 -0.67 0.80 18.03
C VAL A 60 -0.03 -0.47 18.53
N THR A 61 -0.11 -0.72 19.85
CA THR A 61 0.42 -1.92 20.49
C THR A 61 -0.72 -2.64 21.18
N LEU A 62 -0.77 -3.97 21.06
CA LEU A 62 -1.78 -4.77 21.75
C LEU A 62 -1.23 -5.19 23.12
N VAL A 63 -1.81 -4.67 24.21
CA VAL A 63 -1.45 -4.97 25.59
C VAL A 63 -2.66 -5.54 26.31
N ASP A 64 -2.55 -6.75 26.84
CA ASP A 64 -3.63 -7.46 27.55
C ASP A 64 -4.96 -7.49 26.77
N GLY A 65 -4.87 -7.65 25.44
CA GLY A 65 -6.04 -7.73 24.55
C GLY A 65 -6.70 -6.38 24.24
N LYS A 66 -6.08 -5.26 24.60
CA LYS A 66 -6.52 -3.90 24.28
C LYS A 66 -5.48 -3.19 23.43
N ALA A 67 -5.94 -2.35 22.52
CA ALA A 67 -5.05 -1.50 21.72
C ALA A 67 -4.65 -0.27 22.55
N GLU A 68 -3.36 -0.11 22.78
CA GLU A 68 -2.76 1.13 23.26
C GLU A 68 -2.28 1.93 22.06
N VAL A 69 -2.72 3.17 21.96
CA VAL A 69 -2.37 4.08 20.86
C VAL A 69 -1.51 5.21 21.40
N SER A 70 -0.31 5.34 20.87
CA SER A 70 0.60 6.45 21.15
C SER A 70 0.91 7.24 19.89
N THR A 71 1.24 8.51 20.04
CA THR A 71 1.56 9.40 18.93
C THR A 71 3.06 9.37 18.67
N LEU A 72 3.46 9.25 17.41
CA LEU A 72 4.81 9.47 16.91
C LEU A 72 4.91 10.88 16.29
N PRO A 73 6.12 11.37 15.96
CA PRO A 73 6.26 12.66 15.28
C PRO A 73 5.41 12.72 14.00
N SER A 74 4.61 13.76 13.89
CA SER A 74 3.81 14.00 12.69
C SER A 74 4.70 14.29 11.49
N MET A 75 4.26 13.90 10.30
CA MET A 75 4.91 14.29 9.05
C MET A 75 4.84 15.82 8.86
N PRO A 76 5.79 16.41 8.11
CA PRO A 76 5.81 17.85 7.84
C PRO A 76 4.68 18.33 6.89
N CYS A 77 3.89 17.41 6.37
CA CYS A 77 2.75 17.68 5.48
C CYS A 77 1.63 16.66 5.73
N SER A 78 0.43 16.96 5.28
CA SER A 78 -0.65 15.99 5.18
C SER A 78 -0.39 15.04 4.00
N VAL A 79 -0.69 13.75 4.15
CA VAL A 79 -0.44 12.75 3.09
C VAL A 79 -1.54 11.70 3.06
N ASP A 80 -2.05 11.42 1.87
CA ASP A 80 -2.95 10.31 1.60
C ASP A 80 -2.60 9.60 0.28
N ASN A 81 -3.11 8.38 0.07
CA ASN A 81 -2.89 7.58 -1.14
C ASN A 81 -1.41 7.38 -1.51
N MET A 82 -0.53 7.44 -0.52
CA MET A 82 0.90 7.16 -0.63
C MET A 82 1.18 5.68 -0.47
N ALA A 83 2.43 5.29 -0.66
CA ALA A 83 2.96 4.00 -0.24
C ALA A 83 4.07 4.17 0.79
N GLY A 84 4.33 3.11 1.54
CA GLY A 84 5.41 3.11 2.53
C GLY A 84 5.84 1.71 2.90
N ALA A 85 7.04 1.61 3.43
CA ALA A 85 7.62 0.38 3.93
C ALA A 85 8.65 0.65 5.04
N LEU A 86 8.85 -0.36 5.86
CA LEU A 86 9.95 -0.39 6.81
C LEU A 86 11.18 -1.04 6.14
N VAL A 87 12.31 -0.33 6.13
CA VAL A 87 13.59 -0.79 5.61
C VAL A 87 14.62 -0.71 6.75
N GLY A 88 15.04 -1.85 7.26
CA GLY A 88 15.82 -1.86 8.49
C GLY A 88 15.06 -1.17 9.64
N LYS A 89 15.57 -0.06 10.13
CA LYS A 89 14.96 0.79 11.18
C LYS A 89 14.33 2.08 10.61
N HIS A 90 14.34 2.25 9.32
CA HIS A 90 13.81 3.44 8.66
C HIS A 90 12.42 3.19 8.07
N LEU A 91 11.47 4.03 8.46
CA LEU A 91 10.13 4.06 7.87
C LEU A 91 10.12 5.06 6.72
N TYR A 92 9.85 4.57 5.51
CA TYR A 92 9.74 5.37 4.30
C TYR A 92 8.29 5.58 3.91
N ILE A 93 7.97 6.82 3.50
CA ILE A 93 6.70 7.20 2.90
C ILE A 93 6.99 7.91 1.58
N ALA A 94 6.39 7.46 0.50
CA ALA A 94 6.67 7.94 -0.85
C ALA A 94 5.41 8.21 -1.65
N GLY A 95 5.40 9.30 -2.40
CA GLY A 95 4.30 9.68 -3.29
C GLY A 95 3.01 10.01 -2.56
N GLY A 96 1.89 9.70 -3.19
CA GLY A 96 0.57 10.09 -2.73
C GLY A 96 0.25 11.54 -3.01
N ALA A 97 -0.82 12.03 -2.39
CA ALA A 97 -1.16 13.44 -2.36
C ALA A 97 -0.59 14.07 -1.08
N MET A 98 0.42 14.90 -1.21
CA MET A 98 1.03 15.67 -0.12
C MET A 98 0.49 17.10 -0.18
N ASP A 99 -0.15 17.54 0.93
CA ASP A 99 -0.90 18.81 0.99
C ASP A 99 -1.85 18.99 -0.20
N GLY A 100 -2.56 17.88 -0.54
CA GLY A 100 -3.56 17.84 -1.61
C GLY A 100 -3.01 17.80 -3.03
N LYS A 101 -1.70 17.65 -3.23
CA LYS A 101 -1.06 17.57 -4.56
C LYS A 101 -0.30 16.27 -4.73
N ALA A 102 -0.47 15.61 -5.87
CA ALA A 102 0.33 14.44 -6.23
C ALA A 102 1.82 14.77 -6.19
N SER A 103 2.63 13.90 -5.60
CA SER A 103 4.01 14.19 -5.24
C SER A 103 4.96 13.07 -5.62
N ASN A 104 6.24 13.42 -5.81
CA ASN A 104 7.36 12.48 -5.87
C ASN A 104 8.30 12.61 -4.66
N ARG A 105 7.89 13.34 -3.63
CA ARG A 105 8.64 13.44 -2.37
C ARG A 105 8.71 12.10 -1.67
N VAL A 106 9.78 11.93 -0.91
CA VAL A 106 9.99 10.78 -0.04
C VAL A 106 10.40 11.28 1.33
N LEU A 107 9.67 10.80 2.33
CA LEU A 107 9.91 11.11 3.74
C LEU A 107 10.42 9.88 4.46
N ARG A 108 11.39 10.07 5.35
CA ARG A 108 11.99 8.99 6.17
C ARG A 108 11.94 9.35 7.65
N LEU A 109 11.50 8.41 8.48
CA LEU A 109 11.58 8.46 9.94
C LEU A 109 12.52 7.36 10.43
N ASP A 110 13.53 7.74 11.21
CA ASP A 110 14.41 6.81 11.90
C ASP A 110 13.74 6.36 13.22
N LEU A 111 13.42 5.08 13.33
CA LEU A 111 12.73 4.52 14.50
C LEU A 111 13.65 4.32 15.70
N ASP A 112 14.97 4.31 15.49
CA ASP A 112 15.95 4.30 16.58
C ASP A 112 16.24 5.72 17.09
N ASN A 113 15.89 6.76 16.32
CA ASN A 113 16.05 8.17 16.69
C ASN A 113 14.80 9.00 16.36
N ILE A 114 13.67 8.59 16.90
CA ILE A 114 12.34 9.19 16.64
C ILE A 114 12.33 10.70 16.93
N SER A 115 13.10 11.16 17.94
CA SER A 115 13.17 12.57 18.32
C SER A 115 13.73 13.48 17.22
N ALA A 116 14.49 12.95 16.26
CA ALA A 116 14.99 13.70 15.13
C ALA A 116 13.87 14.07 14.12
N GLY A 117 12.70 13.42 14.22
CA GLY A 117 11.56 13.64 13.34
C GLY A 117 11.77 13.14 11.92
N TRP A 118 10.82 13.46 11.06
CA TRP A 118 10.85 13.12 9.64
C TRP A 118 11.87 13.95 8.88
N LYS A 119 12.52 13.31 7.92
CA LYS A 119 13.45 13.95 6.98
C LYS A 119 12.97 13.75 5.55
N ASP A 120 13.03 14.82 4.75
CA ASP A 120 12.99 14.70 3.30
C ASP A 120 14.29 14.04 2.84
N ILE A 121 14.15 13.04 1.97
CA ILE A 121 15.28 12.47 1.24
C ILE A 121 15.11 12.76 -0.24
N LYS A 122 16.06 12.32 -1.06
CA LYS A 122 16.02 12.50 -2.51
C LYS A 122 14.69 11.99 -3.10
N SER A 123 13.96 12.83 -3.81
CA SER A 123 12.71 12.46 -4.47
C SER A 123 12.94 11.34 -5.48
N PHE A 124 11.97 10.45 -5.63
CA PHE A 124 12.07 9.43 -6.66
C PHE A 124 11.98 10.03 -8.07
N PRO A 125 12.67 9.44 -9.07
CA PRO A 125 12.70 9.95 -10.43
C PRO A 125 11.37 9.74 -11.17
N GLY A 126 11.17 10.50 -12.23
CA GLY A 126 10.02 10.38 -13.11
C GLY A 126 8.80 11.15 -12.63
N MET A 127 7.61 10.64 -12.98
CA MET A 127 6.35 11.30 -12.67
C MET A 127 5.95 11.11 -11.20
N VAL A 128 5.12 12.01 -10.70
CA VAL A 128 4.43 11.86 -9.41
C VAL A 128 3.57 10.58 -9.41
N ARG A 129 3.41 9.94 -8.25
CA ARG A 129 2.68 8.66 -8.15
C ARG A 129 1.70 8.68 -7.00
N VAL A 130 0.44 8.51 -7.33
CA VAL A 130 -0.66 8.27 -6.38
C VAL A 130 -0.99 6.78 -6.42
N GLN A 131 -1.26 6.18 -5.26
CA GLN A 131 -1.54 4.73 -5.09
C GLN A 131 -0.45 3.79 -5.66
N PRO A 132 0.85 4.08 -5.45
CA PRO A 132 1.89 3.11 -5.76
C PRO A 132 1.91 1.97 -4.74
N VAL A 133 2.73 0.96 -4.99
CA VAL A 133 3.04 -0.14 -4.05
C VAL A 133 4.50 -0.01 -3.62
N ALA A 134 4.77 -0.23 -2.34
CA ALA A 134 6.12 -0.15 -1.79
C ALA A 134 6.51 -1.42 -1.03
N GLY A 135 7.81 -1.61 -0.87
CA GLY A 135 8.41 -2.68 -0.09
C GLY A 135 9.90 -2.42 0.18
N SER A 136 10.55 -3.39 0.81
CA SER A 136 12.00 -3.36 1.05
C SER A 136 12.73 -4.44 0.24
N MET A 137 14.01 -4.21 -0.02
CA MET A 137 14.97 -5.18 -0.56
C MET A 137 16.26 -5.11 0.26
N GLY A 138 16.46 -6.10 1.11
CA GLY A 138 17.50 -6.06 2.13
C GLY A 138 17.17 -5.08 3.25
N ASP A 139 18.21 -4.68 3.96
CA ASP A 139 18.09 -3.79 5.12
C ASP A 139 18.33 -2.31 4.77
N ASN A 140 18.57 -1.99 3.48
CA ASN A 140 18.99 -0.67 3.02
C ASN A 140 18.35 -0.19 1.71
N ARG A 141 17.39 -0.94 1.15
CA ARG A 141 16.75 -0.55 -0.11
C ARG A 141 15.25 -0.44 0.03
N PHE A 142 14.70 0.70 -0.40
CA PHE A 142 13.27 0.97 -0.49
C PHE A 142 12.82 0.86 -1.95
N CYS A 143 11.78 0.07 -2.21
CA CYS A 143 11.24 -0.17 -3.54
C CYS A 143 9.87 0.48 -3.71
N LEU A 144 9.62 1.10 -4.87
CA LEU A 144 8.35 1.74 -5.23
C LEU A 144 7.95 1.34 -6.65
N PHE A 145 6.70 0.85 -6.83
CA PHE A 145 6.20 0.36 -8.10
C PHE A 145 4.81 0.89 -8.44
N GLY A 146 4.56 1.10 -9.73
CA GLY A 146 3.24 1.48 -10.21
C GLY A 146 2.78 2.83 -9.72
N GLY A 147 1.47 2.98 -9.53
CA GLY A 147 0.84 4.25 -9.24
C GLY A 147 0.55 5.06 -10.50
N PHE A 148 -0.07 6.21 -10.34
CA PHE A 148 -0.44 7.06 -11.48
C PHE A 148 -0.26 8.54 -11.15
N ALA A 149 0.02 9.33 -12.17
CA ALA A 149 -0.06 10.78 -12.11
C ALA A 149 -1.49 11.20 -12.47
N PRO A 150 -2.24 11.86 -11.57
CA PRO A 150 -3.55 12.41 -11.90
C PRO A 150 -3.48 13.46 -13.01
N ALA A 151 -4.58 13.65 -13.74
CA ALA A 151 -4.69 14.73 -14.70
C ALA A 151 -4.43 16.10 -14.03
N ALA A 152 -3.54 16.88 -14.60
CA ALA A 152 -3.16 18.19 -14.06
C ALA A 152 -2.60 19.09 -15.17
N ASN A 153 -2.78 20.39 -15.03
CA ASN A 153 -2.21 21.41 -15.94
C ASN A 153 -2.53 21.21 -17.42
N GLY A 154 -3.72 20.64 -17.73
CA GLY A 154 -4.13 20.34 -19.10
C GLY A 154 -3.59 19.04 -19.67
N GLU A 155 -2.81 18.27 -18.90
CA GLU A 155 -2.39 16.91 -19.27
C GLU A 155 -3.34 15.86 -18.68
N GLU A 156 -3.54 14.79 -19.42
CA GLU A 156 -4.29 13.61 -18.97
C GLU A 156 -3.52 12.84 -17.90
N ALA A 157 -4.25 12.04 -17.11
CA ALA A 157 -3.65 11.11 -16.18
C ALA A 157 -2.78 10.08 -16.90
N LYS A 158 -1.66 9.71 -16.28
CA LYS A 158 -0.68 8.74 -16.81
C LYS A 158 -0.39 7.66 -15.80
N LEU A 159 -0.25 6.42 -16.27
CA LEU A 159 0.14 5.28 -15.42
C LEU A 159 1.65 5.13 -15.36
N SER A 160 2.17 4.79 -14.20
CA SER A 160 3.55 4.33 -14.04
C SER A 160 3.58 2.81 -14.16
N MET A 161 4.24 2.31 -15.20
CA MET A 161 4.37 0.87 -15.48
C MET A 161 5.70 0.31 -15.03
N ASP A 162 6.56 1.14 -14.47
CA ASP A 162 7.90 0.84 -13.98
C ASP A 162 7.97 0.89 -12.46
N GLY A 163 9.17 0.76 -11.92
CA GLY A 163 9.49 0.99 -10.53
C GLY A 163 10.79 1.76 -10.35
N CYS A 164 11.08 2.08 -9.11
CA CYS A 164 12.36 2.63 -8.70
C CYS A 164 12.77 2.08 -7.33
N VAL A 165 14.05 1.93 -7.15
CA VAL A 165 14.67 1.43 -5.91
C VAL A 165 15.63 2.47 -5.39
N TYR A 166 15.44 2.89 -4.15
CA TYR A 166 16.36 3.77 -3.43
C TYR A 166 17.33 2.92 -2.62
N ASP A 167 18.60 3.22 -2.71
CA ASP A 167 19.65 2.60 -1.88
C ASP A 167 20.17 3.62 -0.88
N GLU A 168 19.97 3.35 0.41
CA GLU A 168 20.41 4.24 1.50
C GLU A 168 21.93 4.42 1.55
N THR A 169 22.69 3.42 1.09
CA THR A 169 24.17 3.46 1.17
C THR A 169 24.79 4.41 0.17
N THR A 170 24.13 4.58 -0.98
CA THR A 170 24.58 5.48 -2.05
C THR A 170 23.82 6.78 -2.13
N ASP A 171 22.68 6.89 -1.44
CA ASP A 171 21.71 8.00 -1.56
C ASP A 171 21.24 8.20 -3.01
N GLU A 172 21.03 7.10 -3.75
CA GLU A 172 20.66 7.13 -5.15
C GLU A 172 19.42 6.28 -5.46
N TRP A 173 18.68 6.70 -6.49
CA TRP A 173 17.57 5.95 -7.07
C TRP A 173 18.01 5.26 -8.35
N GLU A 174 17.61 4.01 -8.49
CA GLU A 174 17.69 3.21 -9.71
C GLU A 174 16.29 3.01 -10.29
N LEU A 175 16.12 3.25 -11.61
CA LEU A 175 14.90 2.86 -12.32
C LEU A 175 14.96 1.36 -12.62
N VAL A 176 13.86 0.67 -12.34
CA VAL A 176 13.73 -0.78 -12.57
C VAL A 176 12.50 -1.09 -13.39
N GLU A 177 12.52 -2.21 -14.12
CA GLU A 177 11.34 -2.64 -14.87
C GLU A 177 10.18 -2.97 -13.94
N GLY A 178 8.96 -2.69 -14.39
CA GLY A 178 7.74 -3.13 -13.75
C GLY A 178 7.42 -4.60 -14.05
N PRO A 179 6.41 -5.16 -13.37
CA PRO A 179 6.00 -6.54 -13.59
C PRO A 179 5.39 -6.76 -14.98
N LYS A 180 5.51 -7.99 -15.46
CA LYS A 180 4.87 -8.50 -16.68
C LYS A 180 4.02 -9.71 -16.32
N ASP A 181 2.99 -9.96 -17.12
CA ASP A 181 2.17 -11.16 -16.98
C ASP A 181 2.87 -12.40 -17.57
N ASP A 182 2.16 -13.52 -17.57
CA ASP A 182 2.63 -14.80 -18.11
C ASP A 182 2.77 -14.83 -19.65
N GLN A 183 2.27 -13.77 -20.33
CA GLN A 183 2.44 -13.54 -21.77
C GLN A 183 3.56 -12.51 -22.07
N GLY A 184 4.15 -11.91 -21.05
CA GLY A 184 5.16 -10.86 -21.18
C GLY A 184 4.59 -9.45 -21.34
N GLU A 185 3.28 -9.27 -21.19
CA GLU A 185 2.63 -7.95 -21.26
C GLU A 185 2.80 -7.18 -19.95
N PRO A 186 3.08 -5.87 -20.02
CA PRO A 186 3.24 -5.05 -18.82
C PRO A 186 1.99 -5.05 -17.94
N LEU A 187 2.18 -5.32 -16.65
CA LEU A 187 1.13 -5.27 -15.63
C LEU A 187 1.19 -3.96 -14.84
N PHE A 188 0.01 -3.38 -14.61
CA PHE A 188 -0.16 -2.25 -13.72
C PHE A 188 -0.48 -2.74 -12.32
N VAL A 189 0.28 -2.26 -11.32
CA VAL A 189 0.06 -2.64 -9.90
C VAL A 189 -0.50 -1.50 -9.05
N GLY A 190 -0.84 -0.37 -9.66
CA GLY A 190 -1.47 0.75 -8.95
C GLY A 190 -2.80 0.34 -8.30
N GLY A 191 -3.01 0.80 -7.07
CA GLY A 191 -4.15 0.37 -6.24
C GLY A 191 -4.03 -1.07 -5.73
N GLY A 192 -2.95 -1.78 -6.03
CA GLY A 192 -2.62 -3.08 -5.44
C GLY A 192 -2.08 -2.95 -4.02
N THR A 193 -1.62 -4.06 -3.48
CA THR A 193 -1.03 -4.10 -2.14
C THR A 193 0.22 -4.96 -2.14
N GLY A 194 1.20 -4.59 -1.32
CA GLY A 194 2.46 -5.30 -1.17
C GLY A 194 2.75 -5.66 0.29
N ILE A 195 3.46 -6.76 0.48
CA ILE A 195 4.00 -7.17 1.76
C ILE A 195 5.36 -7.85 1.56
N ASN A 196 6.32 -7.52 2.39
CA ASN A 196 7.56 -8.26 2.43
C ASN A 196 7.36 -9.59 3.16
N LEU A 197 7.55 -10.71 2.45
CA LEU A 197 7.55 -12.06 3.05
C LEU A 197 8.83 -12.31 3.84
N THR A 198 9.94 -11.80 3.33
CA THR A 198 11.23 -11.67 3.98
C THR A 198 11.82 -10.32 3.59
N LYS A 199 12.93 -9.91 4.19
CA LYS A 199 13.60 -8.65 3.82
C LYS A 199 14.01 -8.56 2.34
N ASP A 200 14.17 -9.70 1.65
CA ASP A 200 14.61 -9.77 0.25
C ASP A 200 13.48 -10.19 -0.71
N GLN A 201 12.23 -10.23 -0.23
CA GLN A 201 11.12 -10.81 -0.98
C GLN A 201 9.86 -9.98 -0.80
N LEU A 202 9.52 -9.20 -1.82
CA LEU A 202 8.29 -8.43 -1.88
C LEU A 202 7.22 -9.20 -2.66
N LEU A 203 6.09 -9.48 -2.02
CA LEU A 203 4.90 -10.00 -2.66
C LEU A 203 3.96 -8.83 -3.00
N VAL A 204 3.40 -8.83 -4.21
CA VAL A 204 2.43 -7.82 -4.65
C VAL A 204 1.20 -8.51 -5.23
N MET A 205 0.02 -8.06 -4.85
CA MET A 205 -1.26 -8.60 -5.29
C MET A 205 -2.23 -7.52 -5.73
N GLY A 206 -3.09 -7.87 -6.67
CA GLY A 206 -4.24 -7.07 -7.06
C GLY A 206 -3.86 -5.77 -7.77
N GLY A 207 -4.73 -4.79 -7.60
CA GLY A 207 -4.68 -3.52 -8.31
C GLY A 207 -5.72 -3.45 -9.42
N VAL A 208 -5.82 -2.29 -10.04
CA VAL A 208 -6.80 -2.03 -11.09
C VAL A 208 -6.26 -2.45 -12.47
N ASN A 209 -7.16 -2.69 -13.41
CA ASN A 209 -6.77 -2.90 -14.81
C ASN A 209 -6.32 -1.58 -15.43
N LYS A 210 -5.16 -1.58 -16.10
CA LYS A 210 -4.53 -0.37 -16.68
C LYS A 210 -5.44 0.37 -17.66
N ASP A 211 -6.08 -0.36 -18.58
CA ASP A 211 -6.86 0.23 -19.67
C ASP A 211 -8.21 0.77 -19.17
N VAL A 212 -8.90 -0.05 -18.37
CA VAL A 212 -10.19 0.34 -17.77
C VAL A 212 -10.03 1.52 -16.84
N PHE A 213 -8.99 1.52 -16.00
CA PHE A 213 -8.73 2.61 -15.07
C PHE A 213 -8.34 3.90 -15.79
N LEU A 214 -7.39 3.83 -16.73
CA LEU A 214 -6.91 5.01 -17.47
C LEU A 214 -8.04 5.64 -18.28
N SER A 215 -8.86 4.81 -18.96
CA SER A 215 -10.06 5.29 -19.66
C SER A 215 -11.04 5.98 -18.72
N ALA A 216 -11.28 5.40 -17.53
CA ALA A 216 -12.24 5.96 -16.58
C ALA A 216 -11.81 7.31 -15.98
N VAL A 217 -10.51 7.51 -15.75
CA VAL A 217 -10.02 8.77 -15.17
C VAL A 217 -9.88 9.88 -16.21
N ASN A 218 -9.58 9.55 -17.48
CA ASN A 218 -9.40 10.53 -18.55
C ASN A 218 -10.71 10.79 -19.33
N HIS A 219 -11.55 9.76 -19.51
CA HIS A 219 -12.77 9.82 -20.27
C HIS A 219 -13.95 9.21 -19.49
N PRO A 220 -14.36 9.83 -18.37
CA PRO A 220 -15.36 9.26 -17.47
C PRO A 220 -16.71 9.07 -18.20
N GLN A 221 -17.25 7.84 -18.13
CA GLN A 221 -18.55 7.50 -18.70
C GLN A 221 -19.62 7.50 -17.58
N PRO A 222 -20.86 7.97 -17.88
CA PRO A 222 -21.92 8.03 -16.88
C PRO A 222 -22.28 6.67 -16.26
N ASP A 223 -22.14 5.59 -17.02
CA ASP A 223 -22.46 4.22 -16.62
C ASP A 223 -21.28 3.46 -15.99
N TYR A 224 -20.12 4.10 -15.83
CA TYR A 224 -18.87 3.48 -15.31
C TYR A 224 -19.09 2.65 -14.05
N LEU A 225 -19.95 3.08 -13.15
CA LEU A 225 -20.19 2.37 -11.87
C LEU A 225 -21.23 1.25 -11.97
N SER A 226 -21.97 1.15 -13.07
CA SER A 226 -23.07 0.19 -13.23
C SER A 226 -22.65 -1.18 -13.78
N HIS A 227 -21.44 -1.30 -14.32
CA HIS A 227 -20.93 -2.55 -14.87
C HIS A 227 -20.77 -3.66 -13.83
N PRO A 228 -20.87 -4.95 -14.23
CA PRO A 228 -20.58 -6.08 -13.35
C PRO A 228 -19.09 -6.11 -12.94
N ILE A 229 -18.75 -6.87 -11.89
CA ILE A 229 -17.38 -6.91 -11.32
C ILE A 229 -16.35 -7.32 -12.40
N GLU A 230 -16.68 -8.29 -13.21
CA GLU A 230 -15.79 -8.87 -14.22
C GLU A 230 -15.38 -7.86 -15.30
N TRP A 231 -16.23 -6.86 -15.55
CA TRP A 231 -15.95 -5.81 -16.53
C TRP A 231 -14.73 -4.96 -16.16
N TYR A 232 -14.51 -4.75 -14.84
CA TYR A 232 -13.39 -3.92 -14.37
C TYR A 232 -12.03 -4.62 -14.48
N ARG A 233 -12.01 -5.93 -14.65
CA ARG A 233 -10.80 -6.73 -14.90
C ARG A 233 -9.65 -6.43 -13.94
N PHE A 234 -9.95 -6.29 -12.65
CA PHE A 234 -8.90 -6.05 -11.66
C PHE A 234 -7.81 -7.11 -11.75
N ASN A 235 -6.57 -6.72 -11.48
CA ASN A 235 -5.39 -7.55 -11.64
C ASN A 235 -5.49 -8.83 -10.77
N PRO A 236 -5.56 -10.03 -11.40
CA PRO A 236 -5.71 -11.30 -10.69
C PRO A 236 -4.36 -11.94 -10.33
N TYR A 237 -3.25 -11.30 -10.64
CA TYR A 237 -1.93 -11.88 -10.45
C TYR A 237 -1.42 -11.66 -9.03
N THR A 238 -0.76 -12.71 -8.50
CA THR A 238 0.15 -12.63 -7.37
C THR A 238 1.57 -12.60 -7.91
N LEU A 239 2.25 -11.54 -7.63
CA LEU A 239 3.57 -11.20 -8.17
C LEU A 239 4.59 -11.23 -7.04
N TYR A 240 5.81 -11.52 -7.40
CA TYR A 240 6.94 -11.59 -6.50
C TYR A 240 8.12 -10.83 -7.08
N TYR A 241 8.71 -9.97 -6.28
CA TYR A 241 9.90 -9.20 -6.63
C TYR A 241 11.06 -9.52 -5.70
N ASN A 242 12.23 -9.76 -6.26
CA ASN A 242 13.49 -9.93 -5.56
C ASN A 242 14.66 -9.36 -6.39
N LYS A 243 15.90 -9.65 -5.99
CA LYS A 243 17.11 -9.23 -6.71
C LYS A 243 17.16 -9.69 -8.17
N ASP A 244 16.47 -10.76 -8.54
CA ASP A 244 16.40 -11.30 -9.91
C ASP A 244 15.23 -10.69 -10.71
N GLY A 245 14.51 -9.71 -10.15
CA GLY A 245 13.37 -9.04 -10.76
C GLY A 245 12.02 -9.68 -10.44
N TRP A 246 11.05 -9.44 -11.30
CA TRP A 246 9.67 -9.88 -11.13
C TRP A 246 9.42 -11.31 -11.60
N LYS A 247 8.54 -12.00 -10.87
CA LYS A 247 7.99 -13.32 -11.25
C LYS A 247 6.50 -13.38 -10.96
N VAL A 248 5.75 -14.01 -11.84
CA VAL A 248 4.35 -14.39 -11.60
C VAL A 248 4.36 -15.69 -10.77
N LEU A 249 3.71 -15.67 -9.61
CA LEU A 249 3.56 -16.86 -8.77
C LEU A 249 2.31 -17.65 -9.13
N TYR A 250 1.19 -16.97 -9.24
CA TYR A 250 -0.09 -17.57 -9.66
C TYR A 250 -1.10 -16.49 -10.03
N LYS A 251 -2.24 -16.92 -10.56
CA LYS A 251 -3.37 -16.12 -10.97
C LYS A 251 -4.64 -16.61 -10.29
N SER A 252 -5.39 -15.70 -9.66
CA SER A 252 -6.64 -16.05 -8.97
C SER A 252 -7.60 -14.87 -8.98
N SER A 253 -8.88 -15.13 -9.21
CA SER A 253 -9.93 -14.13 -9.04
C SER A 253 -10.06 -13.63 -7.61
N GLU A 254 -9.59 -14.40 -6.63
CA GLU A 254 -9.63 -14.02 -5.22
C GLU A 254 -8.62 -12.92 -4.86
N THR A 255 -7.56 -12.76 -5.66
CA THR A 255 -6.59 -11.67 -5.52
C THR A 255 -6.90 -10.47 -6.40
N ALA A 256 -7.91 -10.56 -7.28
CA ALA A 256 -8.37 -9.47 -8.15
C ALA A 256 -9.12 -8.39 -7.35
N ARG A 257 -8.38 -7.63 -6.54
CA ARG A 257 -8.91 -6.61 -5.63
C ARG A 257 -8.00 -5.38 -5.61
N ALA A 258 -8.59 -4.21 -5.36
CA ALA A 258 -7.83 -3.01 -5.07
C ALA A 258 -7.90 -2.68 -3.58
N GLY A 259 -6.81 -2.18 -3.01
CA GLY A 259 -6.75 -1.72 -1.63
C GLY A 259 -7.09 -2.80 -0.59
N ALA A 260 -6.78 -4.08 -0.86
CA ALA A 260 -6.83 -5.11 0.16
C ALA A 260 -5.70 -4.93 1.17
N SER A 261 -5.84 -5.49 2.37
CA SER A 261 -4.75 -5.59 3.33
C SER A 261 -4.12 -6.97 3.29
N LEU A 262 -2.80 -7.03 3.46
CA LEU A 262 -2.05 -8.29 3.60
C LEU A 262 -1.52 -8.42 5.02
N ALA A 263 -1.62 -9.62 5.58
CA ALA A 263 -1.04 -9.94 6.86
C ALA A 263 -0.35 -11.30 6.79
N GLN A 264 0.91 -11.36 7.19
CA GLN A 264 1.66 -12.61 7.30
C GLN A 264 1.74 -13.04 8.75
N THR A 265 1.48 -14.31 8.99
CA THR A 265 1.60 -14.96 10.30
C THR A 265 2.35 -16.28 10.15
N ASP A 266 2.63 -16.96 11.26
CA ASP A 266 3.20 -18.32 11.23
C ASP A 266 2.29 -19.33 10.53
N ASN A 267 0.98 -19.06 10.50
CA ASN A 267 -0.05 -19.93 9.91
C ASN A 267 -0.34 -19.64 8.43
N GLY A 268 0.27 -18.63 7.83
CA GLY A 268 0.10 -18.28 6.43
C GLY A 268 -0.07 -16.80 6.15
N LEU A 269 -0.40 -16.52 4.90
CA LEU A 269 -0.69 -15.17 4.40
C LEU A 269 -2.20 -14.98 4.31
N TYR A 270 -2.67 -13.85 4.81
CA TYR A 270 -4.08 -13.46 4.77
C TYR A 270 -4.26 -12.27 3.83
N VAL A 271 -5.24 -12.37 2.94
CA VAL A 271 -5.72 -11.27 2.09
C VAL A 271 -7.06 -10.81 2.66
N ILE A 272 -7.14 -9.59 3.13
CA ILE A 272 -8.25 -9.08 3.93
C ILE A 272 -8.98 -7.98 3.18
N GLY A 273 -10.26 -8.17 2.92
CA GLY A 273 -11.13 -7.15 2.33
C GLY A 273 -10.76 -6.76 0.91
N GLY A 274 -10.67 -5.47 0.67
CA GLY A 274 -10.40 -4.87 -0.63
C GLY A 274 -11.66 -4.54 -1.42
N GLU A 275 -11.46 -3.84 -2.52
CA GLU A 275 -12.50 -3.41 -3.47
C GLU A 275 -12.53 -4.36 -4.66
N LEU A 276 -13.71 -4.88 -5.00
CA LEU A 276 -13.92 -5.77 -6.15
C LEU A 276 -14.22 -5.01 -7.44
N LYS A 277 -14.82 -3.85 -7.30
CA LYS A 277 -15.03 -2.80 -8.30
C LYS A 277 -15.22 -1.48 -7.58
N PRO A 278 -15.14 -0.32 -8.24
CA PRO A 278 -15.34 0.96 -7.59
C PRO A 278 -16.61 0.99 -6.72
N ARG A 279 -16.45 1.39 -5.44
CA ARG A 279 -17.49 1.47 -4.40
C ARG A 279 -18.06 0.13 -3.90
N VAL A 280 -17.56 -1.02 -4.35
CA VAL A 280 -18.00 -2.34 -3.87
C VAL A 280 -16.87 -3.02 -3.09
N ARG A 281 -17.00 -3.05 -1.79
CA ARG A 281 -16.04 -3.65 -0.86
C ARG A 281 -16.33 -5.11 -0.59
N SER A 282 -15.28 -5.92 -0.44
CA SER A 282 -15.38 -7.31 0.00
C SER A 282 -15.17 -7.39 1.52
N ASN A 283 -15.94 -8.23 2.19
CA ASN A 283 -15.68 -8.66 3.57
C ASN A 283 -14.95 -10.02 3.64
N LYS A 284 -14.61 -10.58 2.48
CA LYS A 284 -13.96 -11.89 2.39
C LYS A 284 -12.50 -11.79 2.85
N ILE A 285 -12.10 -12.78 3.65
CA ILE A 285 -10.71 -13.02 4.02
C ILE A 285 -10.28 -14.33 3.36
N VAL A 286 -9.16 -14.30 2.64
CA VAL A 286 -8.58 -15.48 1.97
C VAL A 286 -7.27 -15.82 2.68
N LYS A 287 -7.10 -17.08 3.05
CA LYS A 287 -5.88 -17.60 3.67
C LYS A 287 -5.10 -18.46 2.68
N TYR A 288 -3.85 -18.14 2.50
CA TYR A 288 -2.88 -18.97 1.79
C TYR A 288 -1.95 -19.62 2.83
N PRO A 289 -1.98 -20.97 2.97
CA PRO A 289 -1.14 -21.63 3.96
C PRO A 289 0.35 -21.43 3.65
N LYS A 290 1.17 -21.39 4.68
CA LYS A 290 2.63 -21.41 4.55
C LYS A 290 3.02 -22.78 3.98
N ARG A 291 3.73 -22.81 2.85
CA ARG A 291 4.30 -24.02 2.26
C ARG A 291 5.66 -24.31 2.87
#